data_36e5b0531651fa6d39a983383226c7c2
#
_entry.id   36e5b0531651fa6d39a983383226c7c2
#
_cell.length_a   1.000
_cell.length_b   1.000
_cell.length_c   1.000
_cell.angle_alpha   90.00
_cell.angle_beta   90.00
_cell.angle_gamma   90.00
#
_symmetry.space_group_name_H-M   'P 1'
#
loop_
_entity.id
_entity.type
_entity.pdbx_description
1 polymer ?
#
loop_
_entity_poly.entity_id
_entity_poly.type
_entity_poly.pdbx_seq_one_letter_code
_entity_poly.pdbx_strand_id
1 'polypeptide(L)'
;MYNKNNDNHLNKQSVSNEKNTTKLVDIHQLFPTRTEKECLAELRKHPRSYFAYQNMSPEWKNRFLGFMEGTKTLPLTYDPFFKKLFNPDIYPERLSSLISSIIGTKVTVQCILSNEDSMLPSTSLLLLDILVQLEDGSIANVEIQKIPYAFPGERMSCYSSDLMLRQYTRVKSLKGSSFTYKDLKTVYTIVIYEKSPDACLTDALSDIYLHHGRTVFDTGIELHLLQEFYVVALDVFKESKYAKDINELNAWLSLLTAQSVDDLAALVSDYPWMEAICKDMSEYMYDPEEVITMFSEALRMLDENTVHYMIDELQKERDKAITALNEKENEMSSMISEKDAEIATVLSEKNAMISTLSEKDAEIAAVLSEKNAMLSEIAALKAQLAALNK
;
A
#
# COMPACT_ATOMS: atom_id res chain seq x y z
N MET A 1 -14.51 -15.46 -70.95
CA MET A 1 -15.26 -14.83 -72.07
C MET A 1 -15.85 -13.51 -71.57
N TYR A 2 -15.41 -12.44 -72.26
CA TYR A 2 -16.06 -11.13 -72.47
C TYR A 2 -16.43 -10.31 -71.22
N ASN A 3 -15.71 -9.22 -70.87
CA ASN A 3 -15.52 -7.91 -71.55
C ASN A 3 -16.77 -6.99 -71.48
N LYS A 4 -16.75 -5.87 -70.79
CA LYS A 4 -16.45 -4.51 -71.29
C LYS A 4 -16.89 -3.44 -70.28
N ASN A 5 -15.98 -2.58 -69.98
CA ASN A 5 -15.99 -1.12 -69.84
C ASN A 5 -17.36 -0.43 -69.73
N ASN A 6 -17.46 0.44 -68.70
CA ASN A 6 -17.95 1.77 -68.91
C ASN A 6 -17.29 2.78 -67.94
N ASP A 7 -16.54 3.68 -68.53
CA ASP A 7 -16.06 4.90 -67.94
C ASP A 7 -17.24 5.79 -67.57
N ASN A 8 -17.21 6.42 -66.39
CA ASN A 8 -17.91 7.65 -66.21
C ASN A 8 -17.17 8.57 -65.23
N HIS A 9 -16.94 9.73 -65.71
CA HIS A 9 -16.28 10.91 -65.17
C HIS A 9 -16.38 11.16 -63.69
N LEU A 10 -15.24 11.19 -63.05
CA LEU A 10 -15.00 11.69 -61.71
C LEU A 10 -15.07 13.23 -61.72
N ASN A 11 -16.04 13.71 -60.99
CA ASN A 11 -16.06 15.08 -60.49
C ASN A 11 -15.13 15.18 -59.28
N LYS A 12 -13.92 15.71 -59.45
CA LYS A 12 -13.01 16.10 -58.37
C LYS A 12 -13.59 17.30 -57.65
N GLN A 13 -14.38 17.07 -56.60
CA GLN A 13 -14.57 18.05 -55.58
C GLN A 13 -13.34 17.99 -54.64
N SER A 14 -12.52 19.02 -54.73
CA SER A 14 -11.49 19.35 -53.77
C SER A 14 -12.13 19.59 -52.41
N VAL A 15 -12.07 18.56 -51.54
CA VAL A 15 -12.32 18.74 -50.10
C VAL A 15 -11.13 19.55 -49.58
N SER A 16 -11.36 20.84 -49.39
CA SER A 16 -10.47 21.69 -48.61
C SER A 16 -10.44 21.10 -47.21
N ASN A 17 -9.32 20.44 -46.85
CA ASN A 17 -8.96 20.17 -45.47
C ASN A 17 -8.72 21.55 -44.80
N GLU A 18 -9.77 22.16 -44.29
CA GLU A 18 -9.64 23.12 -43.21
C GLU A 18 -9.11 22.33 -42.01
N LYS A 19 -7.80 22.38 -41.84
CA LYS A 19 -7.15 22.10 -40.55
C LYS A 19 -7.72 23.18 -39.61
N ASN A 20 -8.78 22.81 -38.88
CA ASN A 20 -9.14 23.49 -37.65
C ASN A 20 -7.95 23.32 -36.69
N THR A 21 -6.93 24.16 -36.83
CA THR A 21 -5.96 24.39 -35.78
C THR A 21 -6.72 25.12 -34.68
N THR A 22 -7.37 24.35 -33.80
CA THR A 22 -7.83 24.84 -32.49
C THR A 22 -6.58 25.41 -31.83
N LYS A 23 -6.56 26.76 -31.72
CA LYS A 23 -5.45 27.44 -31.09
C LYS A 23 -5.44 26.97 -29.62
N LEU A 24 -4.46 26.17 -29.23
CA LEU A 24 -4.29 25.75 -27.84
C LEU A 24 -4.34 27.02 -26.98
N VAL A 25 -5.19 26.98 -25.95
CA VAL A 25 -5.26 28.06 -24.98
C VAL A 25 -3.94 28.06 -24.19
N ASP A 26 -3.38 29.24 -24.03
CA ASP A 26 -2.24 29.39 -23.14
C ASP A 26 -2.73 29.19 -21.70
N ILE A 27 -2.31 28.11 -21.08
CA ILE A 27 -2.72 27.73 -19.72
C ILE A 27 -2.40 28.83 -18.70
N HIS A 28 -1.34 29.60 -18.90
CA HIS A 28 -1.04 30.77 -18.05
C HIS A 28 -2.11 31.86 -18.11
N GLN A 29 -2.92 31.90 -19.17
CA GLN A 29 -4.06 32.82 -19.22
C GLN A 29 -5.25 32.34 -18.38
N LEU A 30 -5.38 31.02 -18.16
CA LEU A 30 -6.38 30.45 -17.26
C LEU A 30 -6.00 30.67 -15.78
N PHE A 31 -4.70 30.70 -15.47
CA PHE A 31 -4.16 30.95 -14.15
C PHE A 31 -3.48 32.32 -14.08
N PRO A 32 -4.26 33.42 -13.99
CA PRO A 32 -3.69 34.76 -13.99
C PRO A 32 -2.79 34.99 -12.78
N THR A 33 -1.62 35.54 -13.04
CA THR A 33 -0.66 35.86 -11.96
C THR A 33 -1.24 36.97 -11.08
N ARG A 34 -1.28 36.72 -9.78
CA ARG A 34 -1.69 37.64 -8.72
C ARG A 34 -0.56 37.82 -7.74
N THR A 35 -0.55 38.96 -7.06
CA THR A 35 0.39 39.18 -5.94
C THR A 35 -0.19 38.61 -4.63
N GLU A 36 0.68 38.19 -3.72
CA GLU A 36 0.27 37.79 -2.36
C GLU A 36 -0.65 38.84 -1.70
N LYS A 37 -0.32 40.12 -1.89
CA LYS A 37 -1.11 41.21 -1.31
C LYS A 37 -2.54 41.22 -1.84
N GLU A 38 -2.75 40.97 -3.13
CA GLU A 38 -4.09 40.88 -3.76
C GLU A 38 -4.84 39.67 -3.26
N CYS A 39 -4.18 38.49 -3.20
CA CYS A 39 -4.77 37.25 -2.69
C CYS A 39 -5.21 37.41 -1.22
N LEU A 40 -4.35 37.96 -0.37
CA LEU A 40 -4.68 38.21 1.04
C LEU A 40 -5.74 39.30 1.22
N ALA A 41 -5.80 40.33 0.35
CA ALA A 41 -6.84 41.33 0.40
C ALA A 41 -8.21 40.74 0.08
N GLU A 42 -8.28 39.82 -0.86
CA GLU A 42 -9.51 39.09 -1.18
C GLU A 42 -9.93 38.19 -0.01
N LEU A 43 -8.99 37.37 0.51
CA LEU A 43 -9.27 36.46 1.60
C LEU A 43 -9.73 37.18 2.89
N ARG A 44 -9.22 38.41 3.17
CA ARG A 44 -9.64 39.25 4.32
C ARG A 44 -11.10 39.68 4.26
N LYS A 45 -11.72 39.68 3.09
CA LYS A 45 -13.18 39.94 2.97
C LYS A 45 -14.01 38.84 3.64
N HIS A 46 -13.39 37.65 3.84
CA HIS A 46 -13.98 36.45 4.43
C HIS A 46 -13.28 36.14 5.77
N PRO A 47 -13.75 36.68 6.91
CA PRO A 47 -13.03 36.61 8.19
C PRO A 47 -12.75 35.18 8.67
N ARG A 48 -13.68 34.25 8.44
CA ARG A 48 -13.51 32.83 8.82
C ARG A 48 -12.38 32.17 8.02
N SER A 49 -12.37 32.37 6.73
CA SER A 49 -11.37 31.84 5.80
C SER A 49 -9.99 32.44 6.07
N TYR A 50 -9.93 33.74 6.36
CA TYR A 50 -8.68 34.39 6.76
C TYR A 50 -8.14 33.85 8.08
N PHE A 51 -9.00 33.60 9.07
CA PHE A 51 -8.61 32.96 10.33
C PHE A 51 -8.08 31.53 10.10
N ALA A 52 -8.76 30.73 9.27
CA ALA A 52 -8.29 29.39 8.90
C ALA A 52 -6.88 29.45 8.24
N TYR A 53 -6.70 30.35 7.27
CA TYR A 53 -5.39 30.58 6.66
C TYR A 53 -4.31 30.96 7.69
N GLN A 54 -4.61 31.85 8.64
CA GLN A 54 -3.63 32.27 9.67
C GLN A 54 -3.14 31.09 10.52
N ASN A 55 -3.99 30.10 10.74
CA ASN A 55 -3.68 28.93 11.56
C ASN A 55 -3.00 27.79 10.78
N MET A 56 -2.84 27.90 9.47
CA MET A 56 -2.12 26.92 8.67
C MET A 56 -0.62 26.96 8.93
N SER A 57 0.05 25.82 8.76
CA SER A 57 1.52 25.76 8.77
C SER A 57 2.12 26.61 7.63
N PRO A 58 3.38 27.03 7.72
CA PRO A 58 4.04 27.77 6.64
C PRO A 58 4.01 27.06 5.30
N GLU A 59 4.14 25.73 5.29
CA GLU A 59 4.09 24.92 4.09
C GLU A 59 2.71 25.02 3.41
N TRP A 60 1.64 24.86 4.19
CA TRP A 60 0.27 24.92 3.67
C TRP A 60 -0.12 26.33 3.23
N LYS A 61 0.35 27.36 3.94
CA LYS A 61 0.22 28.75 3.48
C LYS A 61 0.86 28.98 2.12
N ASN A 62 2.07 28.47 1.92
CA ASN A 62 2.79 28.58 0.65
C ASN A 62 2.11 27.80 -0.48
N ARG A 63 1.49 26.66 -0.20
CA ARG A 63 0.70 25.91 -1.20
C ARG A 63 -0.55 26.67 -1.60
N PHE A 64 -1.32 27.15 -0.61
CA PHE A 64 -2.52 27.94 -0.83
C PHE A 64 -2.22 29.22 -1.62
N LEU A 65 -1.26 30.03 -1.15
CA LEU A 65 -0.87 31.25 -1.83
C LEU A 65 -0.37 30.96 -3.26
N GLY A 66 0.50 29.98 -3.43
CA GLY A 66 1.01 29.64 -4.76
C GLY A 66 -0.10 29.26 -5.74
N PHE A 67 -1.17 28.59 -5.29
CA PHE A 67 -2.34 28.36 -6.14
C PHE A 67 -3.09 29.68 -6.43
N MET A 68 -3.38 30.47 -5.40
CA MET A 68 -4.08 31.74 -5.56
C MET A 68 -3.31 32.78 -6.40
N GLU A 69 -1.98 32.70 -6.41
CA GLU A 69 -1.07 33.52 -7.22
C GLU A 69 -0.93 33.03 -8.68
N GLY A 70 -1.48 31.86 -9.01
CA GLY A 70 -1.38 31.26 -10.34
C GLY A 70 0.00 30.66 -10.65
N THR A 71 0.77 30.27 -9.62
CA THR A 71 2.09 29.64 -9.79
C THR A 71 2.08 28.14 -9.51
N LYS A 72 1.19 27.65 -8.64
CA LYS A 72 1.02 26.26 -8.26
C LYS A 72 -0.34 25.71 -8.65
N THR A 73 -0.44 24.39 -8.73
CA THR A 73 -1.71 23.68 -8.93
C THR A 73 -2.38 23.33 -7.60
N LEU A 74 -3.63 22.86 -7.66
CA LEU A 74 -4.25 22.15 -6.53
C LEU A 74 -3.56 20.83 -6.28
N PRO A 75 -3.31 20.46 -5.00
CA PRO A 75 -2.65 19.20 -4.68
C PRO A 75 -3.63 18.01 -4.76
N LEU A 76 -3.80 17.47 -5.97
CA LEU A 76 -4.83 16.47 -6.30
C LEU A 76 -4.64 15.11 -5.61
N THR A 77 -3.50 14.87 -4.98
CA THR A 77 -3.25 13.67 -4.17
C THR A 77 -3.82 13.74 -2.75
N TYR A 78 -4.52 14.82 -2.42
CA TYR A 78 -5.31 14.93 -1.20
C TYR A 78 -6.80 14.76 -1.52
N ASP A 79 -7.45 13.95 -0.72
CA ASP A 79 -8.83 13.52 -0.92
C ASP A 79 -9.84 14.64 -1.24
N PRO A 80 -9.89 15.78 -0.52
CA PRO A 80 -10.86 16.83 -0.84
C PRO A 80 -10.71 17.41 -2.25
N PHE A 81 -9.47 17.57 -2.74
CA PHE A 81 -9.21 18.08 -4.09
C PHE A 81 -9.51 17.03 -5.16
N PHE A 82 -9.15 15.76 -4.89
CA PHE A 82 -9.47 14.67 -5.79
C PHE A 82 -10.96 14.48 -5.95
N LYS A 83 -11.69 14.37 -4.84
CA LYS A 83 -13.16 14.21 -4.84
C LYS A 83 -13.87 15.36 -5.54
N LYS A 84 -13.32 16.57 -5.43
CA LYS A 84 -13.91 17.73 -6.09
C LYS A 84 -13.73 17.69 -7.61
N LEU A 85 -12.53 17.37 -8.09
CA LEU A 85 -12.21 17.36 -9.52
C LEU A 85 -12.78 16.13 -10.24
N PHE A 86 -12.86 15.00 -9.53
CA PHE A 86 -13.36 13.72 -10.03
C PHE A 86 -14.76 13.39 -9.52
N ASN A 87 -15.53 14.40 -9.09
CA ASN A 87 -16.91 14.18 -8.62
C ASN A 87 -17.74 13.50 -9.72
N PRO A 88 -18.17 12.23 -9.53
CA PRO A 88 -18.87 11.51 -10.58
C PRO A 88 -20.31 11.97 -10.80
N ASP A 89 -20.89 12.75 -9.87
CA ASP A 89 -22.21 13.38 -10.08
C ASP A 89 -22.14 14.57 -11.06
N ILE A 90 -20.94 15.16 -11.20
CA ILE A 90 -20.72 16.33 -12.06
C ILE A 90 -19.95 15.93 -13.33
N TYR A 91 -18.91 15.10 -13.15
CA TYR A 91 -17.95 14.71 -14.19
C TYR A 91 -17.74 13.19 -14.27
N PRO A 92 -18.80 12.39 -14.52
CA PRO A 92 -18.67 10.93 -14.55
C PRO A 92 -17.69 10.44 -15.62
N GLU A 93 -17.49 11.22 -16.69
CA GLU A 93 -16.55 10.91 -17.77
C GLU A 93 -15.09 10.94 -17.32
N ARG A 94 -14.70 11.82 -16.38
CA ARG A 94 -13.33 11.92 -15.87
C ARG A 94 -12.95 10.65 -15.11
N LEU A 95 -13.82 10.27 -14.20
CA LEU A 95 -13.59 9.05 -13.40
C LEU A 95 -13.69 7.79 -14.27
N SER A 96 -14.62 7.76 -15.24
CA SER A 96 -14.71 6.67 -16.23
C SER A 96 -13.41 6.52 -17.03
N SER A 97 -12.83 7.62 -17.50
CA SER A 97 -11.59 7.64 -18.26
C SER A 97 -10.40 7.20 -17.38
N LEU A 98 -10.27 7.75 -16.16
CA LEU A 98 -9.21 7.34 -15.22
C LEU A 98 -9.30 5.84 -14.92
N ILE A 99 -10.47 5.33 -14.52
CA ILE A 99 -10.67 3.91 -14.22
C ILE A 99 -10.37 3.05 -15.45
N SER A 100 -10.89 3.44 -16.64
CA SER A 100 -10.64 2.70 -17.89
C SER A 100 -9.15 2.60 -18.21
N SER A 101 -8.41 3.69 -18.02
CA SER A 101 -6.97 3.72 -18.29
C SER A 101 -6.16 2.84 -17.32
N ILE A 102 -6.60 2.74 -16.06
CA ILE A 102 -5.97 1.89 -15.04
C ILE A 102 -6.31 0.41 -15.30
N ILE A 103 -7.58 0.09 -15.55
CA ILE A 103 -8.03 -1.30 -15.77
C ILE A 103 -7.58 -1.84 -17.14
N GLY A 104 -7.32 -0.94 -18.10
CA GLY A 104 -6.97 -1.31 -19.48
C GLY A 104 -8.18 -1.74 -20.32
N THR A 105 -9.41 -1.51 -19.84
CA THR A 105 -10.66 -1.81 -20.53
C THR A 105 -11.63 -0.66 -20.36
N LYS A 106 -12.34 -0.28 -21.43
CA LYS A 106 -13.30 0.81 -21.37
C LYS A 106 -14.45 0.47 -20.42
N VAL A 107 -14.63 1.31 -19.41
CA VAL A 107 -15.73 1.23 -18.45
C VAL A 107 -16.42 2.59 -18.35
N THR A 108 -17.67 2.60 -17.92
CA THR A 108 -18.45 3.82 -17.72
C THR A 108 -18.99 3.81 -16.30
N VAL A 109 -18.76 4.88 -15.57
CA VAL A 109 -19.31 5.13 -14.24
C VAL A 109 -20.80 5.43 -14.39
N GLN A 110 -21.65 4.66 -13.71
CA GLN A 110 -23.09 4.81 -13.72
C GLN A 110 -23.57 5.73 -12.58
N CYS A 111 -23.09 5.46 -11.36
CA CYS A 111 -23.49 6.24 -10.18
C CYS A 111 -22.48 6.06 -9.05
N ILE A 112 -22.51 7.01 -8.09
CA ILE A 112 -21.86 6.87 -6.79
C ILE A 112 -22.65 5.88 -5.93
N LEU A 113 -21.94 5.08 -5.15
CA LEU A 113 -22.53 4.24 -4.10
C LEU A 113 -22.28 4.90 -2.74
N SER A 114 -23.30 4.88 -1.87
CA SER A 114 -23.17 5.42 -0.53
C SER A 114 -22.22 4.60 0.32
N ASN A 115 -21.39 5.26 1.14
CA ASN A 115 -20.59 4.60 2.16
C ASN A 115 -21.44 4.07 3.33
N GLU A 116 -22.68 4.54 3.46
CA GLU A 116 -23.62 4.10 4.53
C GLU A 116 -24.07 2.64 4.38
N ASP A 117 -23.94 2.06 3.19
CA ASP A 117 -24.25 0.66 2.92
C ASP A 117 -23.16 -0.32 3.41
N SER A 118 -22.14 0.16 4.11
CA SER A 118 -21.10 -0.68 4.68
C SER A 118 -21.66 -1.64 5.73
N MET A 119 -21.28 -2.92 5.62
CA MET A 119 -21.60 -3.93 6.65
C MET A 119 -20.72 -3.78 7.90
N LEU A 120 -19.73 -2.89 7.84
CA LEU A 120 -18.82 -2.62 8.94
C LEU A 120 -19.41 -1.55 9.89
N PRO A 121 -19.14 -1.64 11.21
CA PRO A 121 -19.55 -0.61 12.14
C PRO A 121 -19.06 0.78 11.72
N SER A 122 -19.83 1.83 12.00
CA SER A 122 -19.47 3.23 11.71
C SER A 122 -18.14 3.69 12.36
N THR A 123 -17.64 2.91 13.32
CA THR A 123 -16.31 3.08 13.95
C THR A 123 -15.19 2.40 13.17
N SER A 124 -15.50 1.72 12.05
CA SER A 124 -14.49 1.09 11.21
C SER A 124 -13.66 2.14 10.49
N LEU A 125 -12.34 1.95 10.48
CA LEU A 125 -11.36 2.78 9.76
C LEU A 125 -11.40 2.63 8.23
N LEU A 126 -12.33 1.83 7.71
CA LEU A 126 -12.50 1.58 6.28
C LEU A 126 -13.45 2.63 5.68
N LEU A 127 -12.95 3.85 5.52
CA LEU A 127 -13.61 4.87 4.70
C LEU A 127 -13.11 4.72 3.27
N LEU A 128 -14.01 4.42 2.35
CA LEU A 128 -13.74 4.35 0.92
C LEU A 128 -13.83 5.77 0.32
N ASP A 129 -12.84 6.15 -0.51
CA ASP A 129 -12.79 7.52 -1.04
C ASP A 129 -13.86 7.78 -2.09
N ILE A 130 -13.79 7.09 -3.21
CA ILE A 130 -14.81 7.17 -4.27
C ILE A 130 -15.26 5.76 -4.65
N LEU A 131 -16.49 5.45 -4.30
CA LEU A 131 -17.11 4.17 -4.61
C LEU A 131 -18.17 4.35 -5.70
N VAL A 132 -17.99 3.65 -6.81
CA VAL A 132 -18.89 3.75 -7.97
C VAL A 132 -19.35 2.40 -8.48
N GLN A 133 -20.53 2.39 -9.08
CA GLN A 133 -21.00 1.31 -9.91
C GLN A 133 -20.74 1.63 -11.37
N LEU A 134 -20.25 0.62 -12.11
CA LEU A 134 -20.06 0.68 -13.54
C LEU A 134 -21.30 0.16 -14.29
N GLU A 135 -21.42 0.51 -15.57
CA GLU A 135 -22.58 0.11 -16.41
C GLU A 135 -22.84 -1.39 -16.48
N ASP A 136 -21.78 -2.20 -16.45
CA ASP A 136 -21.87 -3.66 -16.46
C ASP A 136 -22.31 -4.26 -15.12
N GLY A 137 -22.47 -3.43 -14.09
CA GLY A 137 -22.82 -3.80 -12.73
C GLY A 137 -21.62 -4.08 -11.81
N SER A 138 -20.40 -4.01 -12.33
CA SER A 138 -19.16 -4.05 -11.52
C SER A 138 -19.10 -2.89 -10.55
N ILE A 139 -18.32 -3.04 -9.49
CA ILE A 139 -18.08 -1.97 -8.51
C ILE A 139 -16.59 -1.63 -8.51
N ALA A 140 -16.27 -0.35 -8.50
CA ALA A 140 -14.91 0.13 -8.34
C ALA A 140 -14.81 1.08 -7.13
N ASN A 141 -13.78 0.85 -6.31
CA ASN A 141 -13.32 1.82 -5.33
C ASN A 141 -12.01 2.43 -5.84
N VAL A 142 -11.95 3.76 -5.87
CA VAL A 142 -10.73 4.51 -6.19
C VAL A 142 -10.32 5.25 -4.93
N GLU A 143 -9.14 4.95 -4.43
CA GLU A 143 -8.59 5.49 -3.19
C GLU A 143 -7.25 6.17 -3.48
N ILE A 144 -7.05 7.37 -2.95
CA ILE A 144 -5.77 8.08 -2.99
C ILE A 144 -5.12 8.05 -1.62
N GLN A 145 -3.89 7.58 -1.57
CA GLN A 145 -3.11 7.49 -0.33
C GLN A 145 -1.83 8.34 -0.42
N LYS A 146 -1.73 9.30 0.49
CA LYS A 146 -0.57 10.21 0.58
C LYS A 146 0.69 9.49 1.06
N ILE A 147 0.54 8.61 2.02
CA ILE A 147 1.60 7.81 2.65
C ILE A 147 1.19 6.35 2.67
N PRO A 148 2.14 5.42 2.50
CA PRO A 148 1.84 4.01 2.65
C PRO A 148 1.52 3.72 4.12
N TYR A 149 0.37 3.11 4.36
CA TYR A 149 0.08 2.54 5.67
C TYR A 149 0.86 1.24 5.87
N ALA A 150 1.11 0.87 7.13
CA ALA A 150 1.48 -0.49 7.45
C ALA A 150 0.39 -1.45 6.97
N PHE A 151 0.78 -2.64 6.53
CA PHE A 151 -0.14 -3.69 6.07
C PHE A 151 -1.02 -3.31 4.85
N PRO A 152 -0.44 -2.77 3.76
CA PRO A 152 -1.22 -2.32 2.61
C PRO A 152 -2.02 -3.45 1.96
N GLY A 153 -1.49 -4.67 1.93
CA GLY A 153 -2.17 -5.85 1.37
C GLY A 153 -3.40 -6.25 2.17
N GLU A 154 -3.29 -6.28 3.50
CA GLU A 154 -4.39 -6.59 4.42
C GLU A 154 -5.50 -5.56 4.31
N ARG A 155 -5.16 -4.27 4.23
CA ARG A 155 -6.14 -3.18 4.04
C ARG A 155 -6.88 -3.32 2.71
N MET A 156 -6.17 -3.51 1.60
CA MET A 156 -6.77 -3.73 0.29
C MET A 156 -7.69 -4.96 0.28
N SER A 157 -7.31 -6.03 0.99
CA SER A 157 -8.14 -7.23 1.15
C SER A 157 -9.44 -6.95 1.91
N CYS A 158 -9.37 -6.13 2.97
CA CYS A 158 -10.56 -5.70 3.72
C CYS A 158 -11.48 -4.84 2.85
N TYR A 159 -10.94 -3.86 2.11
CA TYR A 159 -11.73 -3.04 1.18
C TYR A 159 -12.44 -3.90 0.14
N SER A 160 -11.71 -4.78 -0.53
CA SER A 160 -12.26 -5.67 -1.55
C SER A 160 -13.34 -6.61 -1.00
N SER A 161 -13.18 -7.08 0.24
CA SER A 161 -14.18 -7.93 0.90
C SER A 161 -15.46 -7.18 1.23
N ASP A 162 -15.36 -5.94 1.74
CA ASP A 162 -16.52 -5.09 2.00
C ASP A 162 -17.29 -4.79 0.71
N LEU A 163 -16.58 -4.44 -0.37
CA LEU A 163 -17.18 -4.20 -1.68
C LEU A 163 -17.92 -5.43 -2.21
N MET A 164 -17.37 -6.62 -2.07
CA MET A 164 -18.01 -7.87 -2.48
C MET A 164 -19.29 -8.13 -1.69
N LEU A 165 -19.28 -7.90 -0.38
CA LEU A 165 -20.46 -8.08 0.45
C LEU A 165 -21.56 -7.04 0.15
N ARG A 166 -21.18 -5.79 -0.12
CA ARG A 166 -22.14 -4.74 -0.56
C ARG A 166 -22.77 -5.12 -1.89
N GLN A 167 -21.98 -5.56 -2.87
CA GLN A 167 -22.51 -6.01 -4.15
C GLN A 167 -23.47 -7.19 -3.98
N TYR A 168 -23.08 -8.21 -3.20
CA TYR A 168 -23.93 -9.36 -2.90
C TYR A 168 -25.26 -8.94 -2.29
N THR A 169 -25.23 -8.13 -1.23
CA THR A 169 -26.45 -7.68 -0.53
C THR A 169 -27.37 -6.90 -1.46
N ARG A 170 -26.80 -5.97 -2.25
CA ARG A 170 -27.54 -5.14 -3.19
C ARG A 170 -28.18 -5.97 -4.30
N VAL A 171 -27.39 -6.79 -5.00
CA VAL A 171 -27.89 -7.60 -6.12
C VAL A 171 -28.92 -8.61 -5.65
N LYS A 172 -28.69 -9.23 -4.48
CA LYS A 172 -29.66 -10.16 -3.87
C LYS A 172 -30.96 -9.47 -3.50
N SER A 173 -30.90 -8.26 -2.93
CA SER A 173 -32.09 -7.46 -2.61
C SER A 173 -32.88 -7.09 -3.86
N LEU A 174 -32.21 -6.71 -4.94
CA LEU A 174 -32.86 -6.33 -6.20
C LEU A 174 -33.50 -7.52 -6.93
N LYS A 175 -32.84 -8.68 -6.91
CA LYS A 175 -33.31 -9.88 -7.66
C LYS A 175 -34.19 -10.82 -6.83
N GLY A 176 -34.18 -10.72 -5.52
CA GLY A 176 -34.96 -11.56 -4.65
C GLY A 176 -34.74 -13.06 -4.89
N SER A 177 -35.81 -13.79 -5.17
CA SER A 177 -35.77 -15.23 -5.43
C SER A 177 -35.10 -15.62 -6.77
N SER A 178 -34.94 -14.68 -7.71
CA SER A 178 -34.27 -14.93 -8.99
C SER A 178 -32.74 -14.75 -8.92
N PHE A 179 -32.21 -14.38 -7.77
CA PHE A 179 -30.76 -14.20 -7.57
C PHE A 179 -29.99 -15.51 -7.78
N THR A 180 -28.86 -15.39 -8.51
CA THR A 180 -27.83 -16.42 -8.63
C THR A 180 -26.45 -15.79 -8.45
N TYR A 181 -25.46 -16.59 -8.05
CA TYR A 181 -24.08 -16.09 -7.93
C TYR A 181 -23.47 -15.59 -9.26
N LYS A 182 -24.05 -15.97 -10.41
CA LYS A 182 -23.66 -15.46 -11.74
C LYS A 182 -24.04 -13.98 -11.94
N ASP A 183 -24.90 -13.46 -11.11
CA ASP A 183 -25.34 -12.06 -11.15
C ASP A 183 -24.32 -11.10 -10.54
N LEU A 184 -23.38 -11.64 -9.75
CA LEU A 184 -22.28 -10.88 -9.21
C LEU A 184 -21.25 -10.55 -10.30
N LYS A 185 -20.69 -9.36 -10.22
CA LYS A 185 -19.71 -8.81 -11.15
C LYS A 185 -18.38 -8.54 -10.45
N THR A 186 -17.36 -8.23 -11.22
CA THR A 186 -16.04 -7.91 -10.71
C THR A 186 -16.08 -6.72 -9.73
N VAL A 187 -15.22 -6.79 -8.74
CA VAL A 187 -14.98 -5.73 -7.75
C VAL A 187 -13.55 -5.26 -7.93
N TYR A 188 -13.39 -4.01 -8.31
CA TYR A 188 -12.10 -3.39 -8.54
C TYR A 188 -11.68 -2.56 -7.32
N THR A 189 -10.56 -2.91 -6.72
CA THR A 189 -9.93 -2.11 -5.66
C THR A 189 -8.72 -1.41 -6.25
N ILE A 190 -8.84 -0.10 -6.47
CA ILE A 190 -7.81 0.74 -7.08
C ILE A 190 -7.24 1.65 -6.01
N VAL A 191 -5.93 1.53 -5.74
CA VAL A 191 -5.22 2.38 -4.78
C VAL A 191 -4.12 3.15 -5.49
N ILE A 192 -4.17 4.47 -5.41
CA ILE A 192 -3.20 5.40 -6.00
C ILE A 192 -2.34 5.95 -4.86
N TYR A 193 -1.06 5.57 -4.84
CA TYR A 193 -0.10 6.02 -3.83
C TYR A 193 0.70 7.22 -4.32
N GLU A 194 0.75 8.29 -3.54
CA GLU A 194 1.73 9.38 -3.77
C GLU A 194 3.13 8.94 -3.33
N LYS A 195 3.22 8.26 -2.17
CA LYS A 195 4.40 7.52 -1.73
C LYS A 195 4.04 6.05 -1.65
N SER A 196 4.75 5.25 -2.40
CA SER A 196 4.44 3.83 -2.55
C SER A 196 4.96 2.99 -1.38
N PRO A 197 4.32 1.85 -1.08
CA PRO A 197 4.89 0.85 -0.18
C PRO A 197 6.25 0.34 -0.68
N ASP A 198 7.13 -0.07 0.24
CA ASP A 198 8.48 -0.60 -0.07
C ASP A 198 8.45 -1.74 -1.10
N ALA A 199 7.38 -2.52 -1.13
CA ALA A 199 7.20 -3.60 -2.10
C ALA A 199 7.18 -3.11 -3.56
N CYS A 200 6.79 -1.85 -3.82
CA CYS A 200 6.80 -1.24 -5.15
C CYS A 200 8.16 -0.61 -5.51
N LEU A 201 9.06 -0.42 -4.53
CA LEU A 201 10.29 0.36 -4.66
C LEU A 201 11.55 -0.51 -4.88
N THR A 202 11.39 -1.72 -5.39
CA THR A 202 12.53 -2.61 -5.68
C THR A 202 13.15 -2.26 -7.03
N ASP A 203 14.47 -2.52 -7.20
CA ASP A 203 15.19 -2.26 -8.45
C ASP A 203 14.53 -2.91 -9.67
N ALA A 204 13.96 -4.10 -9.51
CA ALA A 204 13.26 -4.82 -10.58
C ALA A 204 11.95 -4.11 -11.03
N LEU A 205 11.39 -3.24 -10.19
CA LEU A 205 10.13 -2.55 -10.41
C LEU A 205 10.29 -1.04 -10.63
N SER A 206 11.52 -0.54 -10.77
CA SER A 206 11.84 0.89 -10.85
C SER A 206 11.15 1.67 -11.98
N ASP A 207 10.68 0.97 -13.01
CA ASP A 207 9.94 1.54 -14.14
C ASP A 207 8.46 1.10 -14.17
N ILE A 208 8.02 0.29 -13.20
CA ILE A 208 6.65 -0.28 -13.19
C ILE A 208 5.81 0.46 -12.16
N TYR A 209 4.94 1.33 -12.61
CA TYR A 209 4.09 2.17 -11.77
C TYR A 209 2.62 1.75 -11.71
N LEU A 210 2.22 0.74 -12.50
CA LEU A 210 0.90 0.13 -12.47
C LEU A 210 1.03 -1.37 -12.23
N HIS A 211 0.46 -1.84 -11.13
CA HIS A 211 0.45 -3.25 -10.78
C HIS A 211 -0.98 -3.77 -10.77
N HIS A 212 -1.21 -4.90 -11.43
CA HIS A 212 -2.49 -5.60 -11.45
C HIS A 212 -2.38 -6.91 -10.67
N GLY A 213 -3.22 -7.06 -9.66
CA GLY A 213 -3.31 -8.24 -8.81
C GLY A 213 -4.63 -8.98 -8.99
N ARG A 214 -4.55 -10.30 -9.13
CA ARG A 214 -5.71 -11.20 -9.13
C ARG A 214 -5.33 -12.51 -8.46
N THR A 215 -6.32 -13.24 -7.95
CA THR A 215 -6.07 -14.57 -7.37
C THR A 215 -5.84 -15.59 -8.46
N VAL A 216 -4.71 -16.29 -8.36
CA VAL A 216 -4.30 -17.38 -9.27
C VAL A 216 -4.02 -18.61 -8.42
N PHE A 217 -4.45 -19.78 -8.89
CA PHE A 217 -4.17 -21.06 -8.24
C PHE A 217 -2.85 -21.64 -8.75
N ASP A 218 -2.01 -22.13 -7.85
CA ASP A 218 -0.70 -22.71 -8.14
C ASP A 218 -0.78 -23.96 -9.03
N THR A 219 -1.91 -24.66 -8.97
CA THR A 219 -2.19 -25.85 -9.80
C THR A 219 -2.62 -25.51 -11.21
N GLY A 220 -2.82 -24.23 -11.54
CA GLY A 220 -3.26 -23.78 -12.86
C GLY A 220 -4.76 -23.97 -13.13
N ILE A 221 -5.56 -24.34 -12.11
CA ILE A 221 -7.02 -24.33 -12.29
C ILE A 221 -7.51 -22.88 -12.47
N GLU A 222 -8.47 -22.68 -13.36
CA GLU A 222 -9.09 -21.38 -13.61
C GLU A 222 -10.45 -21.31 -12.91
N LEU A 223 -10.50 -20.60 -11.81
CA LEU A 223 -11.74 -20.17 -11.18
C LEU A 223 -11.81 -18.64 -11.29
N HIS A 224 -12.89 -18.16 -11.89
CA HIS A 224 -13.11 -16.73 -12.04
C HIS A 224 -13.51 -16.10 -10.70
N LEU A 225 -12.50 -15.69 -9.92
CA LEU A 225 -12.69 -14.92 -8.69
C LEU A 225 -12.91 -13.46 -9.07
N LEU A 226 -13.86 -12.81 -8.38
CA LEU A 226 -14.39 -11.51 -8.81
C LEU A 226 -13.63 -10.30 -8.22
N GLN A 227 -12.55 -10.53 -7.49
CA GLN A 227 -11.78 -9.47 -6.84
C GLN A 227 -10.51 -9.19 -7.64
N GLU A 228 -10.37 -7.96 -8.10
CA GLU A 228 -9.19 -7.47 -8.81
C GLU A 228 -8.63 -6.22 -8.11
N PHE A 229 -7.31 -6.14 -8.05
CA PHE A 229 -6.57 -5.13 -7.34
C PHE A 229 -5.66 -4.37 -8.31
N TYR A 230 -5.67 -3.04 -8.21
CA TYR A 230 -4.77 -2.19 -8.96
C TYR A 230 -4.04 -1.26 -8.02
N VAL A 231 -2.72 -1.25 -8.11
CA VAL A 231 -1.84 -0.35 -7.37
C VAL A 231 -1.15 0.57 -8.36
N VAL A 232 -1.31 1.87 -8.15
CA VAL A 232 -0.67 2.92 -8.95
C VAL A 232 0.35 3.64 -8.07
N ALA A 233 1.62 3.59 -8.46
CA ALA A 233 2.76 4.15 -7.74
C ALA A 233 3.19 5.48 -8.39
N LEU A 234 2.70 6.64 -7.88
CA LEU A 234 2.96 7.94 -8.49
C LEU A 234 4.42 8.39 -8.35
N ASP A 235 5.10 8.03 -7.27
CA ASP A 235 6.53 8.29 -7.08
C ASP A 235 7.37 7.51 -8.09
N VAL A 236 7.05 6.23 -8.33
CA VAL A 236 7.71 5.43 -9.37
C VAL A 236 7.39 5.99 -10.76
N PHE A 237 6.14 6.41 -11.01
CA PHE A 237 5.76 7.04 -12.29
C PHE A 237 6.63 8.25 -12.62
N LYS A 238 6.85 9.14 -11.65
CA LYS A 238 7.65 10.37 -11.86
C LYS A 238 9.08 10.09 -12.34
N GLU A 239 9.67 9.01 -11.86
CA GLU A 239 11.06 8.64 -12.16
C GLU A 239 11.16 7.65 -13.35
N SER A 240 10.04 7.04 -13.75
CA SER A 240 10.02 6.04 -14.81
C SER A 240 10.32 6.64 -16.18
N LYS A 241 11.13 5.93 -16.97
CA LYS A 241 11.38 6.26 -18.38
C LYS A 241 10.11 6.24 -19.24
N TYR A 242 9.07 5.50 -18.83
CA TYR A 242 7.81 5.40 -19.53
C TYR A 242 6.81 6.52 -19.19
N ALA A 243 7.14 7.40 -18.24
CA ALA A 243 6.29 8.55 -17.90
C ALA A 243 6.04 9.51 -19.07
N LYS A 244 6.96 9.52 -20.04
CA LYS A 244 6.89 10.35 -21.27
C LYS A 244 6.12 9.70 -22.42
N ASP A 245 5.69 8.45 -22.29
CA ASP A 245 4.91 7.78 -23.33
C ASP A 245 3.51 8.41 -23.42
N ILE A 246 3.10 8.78 -24.64
CA ILE A 246 1.80 9.44 -24.86
C ILE A 246 0.69 8.40 -24.81
N ASN A 247 -0.01 8.34 -23.68
CA ASN A 247 -1.20 7.52 -23.47
C ASN A 247 -2.12 8.13 -22.40
N GLU A 248 -3.36 7.65 -22.34
CA GLU A 248 -4.40 8.23 -21.47
C GLU A 248 -4.08 8.05 -19.97
N LEU A 249 -3.49 6.92 -19.56
CA LEU A 249 -3.06 6.70 -18.18
C LEU A 249 -2.02 7.73 -17.77
N ASN A 250 -0.98 7.91 -18.59
CA ASN A 250 0.09 8.87 -18.29
C ASN A 250 -0.43 10.30 -18.23
N ALA A 251 -1.44 10.65 -19.04
CA ALA A 251 -2.10 11.95 -18.95
C ALA A 251 -2.73 12.16 -17.56
N TRP A 252 -3.47 11.18 -17.06
CA TRP A 252 -4.07 11.24 -15.72
C TRP A 252 -3.01 11.27 -14.61
N LEU A 253 -1.98 10.42 -14.71
CA LEU A 253 -0.92 10.39 -13.70
C LEU A 253 -0.10 11.69 -13.70
N SER A 254 0.15 12.29 -14.86
CA SER A 254 0.80 13.60 -14.98
C SER A 254 -0.05 14.71 -14.35
N LEU A 255 -1.37 14.69 -14.53
CA LEU A 255 -2.28 15.63 -13.86
C LEU A 255 -2.20 15.47 -12.33
N LEU A 256 -2.27 14.24 -11.82
CA LEU A 256 -2.22 13.96 -10.38
C LEU A 256 -0.87 14.34 -9.73
N THR A 257 0.19 14.34 -10.53
CA THR A 257 1.55 14.65 -10.04
C THR A 257 2.00 16.09 -10.33
N ALA A 258 1.23 16.87 -11.10
CA ALA A 258 1.51 18.27 -11.42
C ALA A 258 1.58 19.12 -10.15
N GLN A 259 2.59 19.99 -10.04
CA GLN A 259 2.78 20.87 -8.88
C GLN A 259 2.74 22.35 -9.24
N SER A 260 2.99 22.68 -10.50
CA SER A 260 3.04 24.05 -11.01
C SER A 260 2.11 24.24 -12.21
N VAL A 261 1.80 25.51 -12.52
CA VAL A 261 1.07 25.84 -13.75
C VAL A 261 1.89 25.50 -15.00
N ASP A 262 3.23 25.54 -14.90
CA ASP A 262 4.10 25.09 -16.01
C ASP A 262 3.93 23.59 -16.30
N ASP A 263 3.74 22.75 -15.26
CA ASP A 263 3.45 21.32 -15.44
C ASP A 263 2.12 21.12 -16.17
N LEU A 264 1.09 21.93 -15.84
CA LEU A 264 -0.20 21.88 -16.54
C LEU A 264 -0.06 22.36 -18.00
N ALA A 265 0.76 23.37 -18.27
CA ALA A 265 1.01 23.82 -19.61
C ALA A 265 1.69 22.75 -20.47
N ALA A 266 2.68 22.05 -19.89
CA ALA A 266 3.31 20.90 -20.54
C ALA A 266 2.31 19.76 -20.77
N LEU A 267 1.49 19.44 -19.76
CA LEU A 267 0.43 18.43 -19.86
C LEU A 267 -0.56 18.72 -20.98
N VAL A 268 -1.07 19.94 -21.08
CA VAL A 268 -2.03 20.32 -22.13
C VAL A 268 -1.38 20.35 -23.51
N SER A 269 -0.08 20.67 -23.60
CA SER A 269 0.66 20.56 -24.86
C SER A 269 0.68 19.13 -25.39
N ASP A 270 0.89 18.15 -24.51
CA ASP A 270 0.93 16.73 -24.87
C ASP A 270 -0.48 16.14 -24.99
N TYR A 271 -1.42 16.61 -24.17
CA TYR A 271 -2.80 16.12 -24.08
C TYR A 271 -3.82 17.26 -24.12
N PRO A 272 -4.14 17.81 -25.31
CA PRO A 272 -5.02 18.99 -25.45
C PRO A 272 -6.40 18.87 -24.79
N TRP A 273 -6.92 17.65 -24.66
CA TRP A 273 -8.20 17.40 -23.99
C TRP A 273 -8.20 17.69 -22.48
N MET A 274 -7.02 17.78 -21.85
CA MET A 274 -6.86 18.17 -20.45
C MET A 274 -7.13 19.67 -20.20
N GLU A 275 -7.18 20.50 -21.26
CA GLU A 275 -7.48 21.94 -21.15
C GLU A 275 -8.78 22.21 -20.38
N ALA A 276 -9.84 21.44 -20.65
CA ALA A 276 -11.12 21.61 -19.97
C ALA A 276 -10.99 21.38 -18.45
N ILE A 277 -10.18 20.41 -18.03
CA ILE A 277 -9.94 20.10 -16.61
C ILE A 277 -9.12 21.21 -15.95
N CYS A 278 -8.09 21.71 -16.66
CA CYS A 278 -7.28 22.84 -16.19
C CYS A 278 -8.13 24.11 -16.03
N LYS A 279 -9.08 24.33 -16.95
CA LYS A 279 -10.02 25.44 -16.86
C LYS A 279 -10.90 25.33 -15.60
N ASP A 280 -11.53 24.19 -15.37
CA ASP A 280 -12.35 23.99 -14.18
C ASP A 280 -11.51 24.17 -12.90
N MET A 281 -10.26 23.68 -12.88
CA MET A 281 -9.34 23.89 -11.78
C MET A 281 -9.02 25.38 -11.56
N SER A 282 -8.87 26.16 -12.64
CA SER A 282 -8.57 27.59 -12.56
C SER A 282 -9.74 28.40 -11.99
N GLU A 283 -10.98 27.94 -12.15
CA GLU A 283 -12.17 28.62 -11.61
C GLU A 283 -12.15 28.73 -10.09
N TYR A 284 -11.52 27.75 -9.39
CA TYR A 284 -11.34 27.81 -7.94
C TYR A 284 -10.48 28.99 -7.47
N MET A 285 -9.63 29.58 -8.32
CA MET A 285 -8.86 30.78 -7.96
C MET A 285 -9.77 31.99 -7.64
N TYR A 286 -11.01 31.96 -8.10
CA TYR A 286 -12.00 33.00 -7.86
C TYR A 286 -12.91 32.74 -6.67
N ASP A 287 -12.77 31.57 -6.04
CA ASP A 287 -13.48 31.19 -4.80
C ASP A 287 -12.51 30.86 -3.66
N PRO A 288 -11.90 31.86 -3.02
CA PRO A 288 -10.93 31.64 -1.93
C PRO A 288 -11.55 30.98 -0.70
N GLU A 289 -12.88 31.08 -0.48
CA GLU A 289 -13.56 30.39 0.63
C GLU A 289 -13.63 28.90 0.38
N GLU A 290 -13.96 28.46 -0.82
CA GLU A 290 -13.98 27.05 -1.18
C GLU A 290 -12.58 26.46 -1.13
N VAL A 291 -11.59 27.14 -1.70
CA VAL A 291 -10.19 26.69 -1.67
C VAL A 291 -9.69 26.52 -0.25
N ILE A 292 -9.89 27.53 0.63
CA ILE A 292 -9.43 27.44 2.02
C ILE A 292 -10.13 26.31 2.78
N THR A 293 -11.39 26.04 2.45
CA THR A 293 -12.15 24.92 3.04
C THR A 293 -11.53 23.59 2.64
N MET A 294 -11.25 23.39 1.34
CA MET A 294 -10.57 22.18 0.86
C MET A 294 -9.19 22.01 1.50
N PHE A 295 -8.40 23.09 1.62
CA PHE A 295 -7.09 23.04 2.29
C PHE A 295 -7.21 22.69 3.79
N SER A 296 -8.21 23.25 4.48
CA SER A 296 -8.44 22.95 5.90
C SER A 296 -8.88 21.50 6.12
N GLU A 297 -9.72 20.99 5.25
CA GLU A 297 -10.17 19.61 5.29
C GLU A 297 -9.04 18.64 4.96
N ALA A 298 -8.23 18.92 3.94
CA ALA A 298 -7.05 18.12 3.60
C ALA A 298 -6.06 18.06 4.77
N LEU A 299 -5.85 19.18 5.47
CA LEU A 299 -4.99 19.22 6.65
C LEU A 299 -5.54 18.36 7.78
N ARG A 300 -6.85 18.45 8.08
CA ARG A 300 -7.51 17.62 9.09
C ARG A 300 -7.38 16.14 8.78
N MET A 301 -7.64 15.74 7.54
CA MET A 301 -7.51 14.33 7.12
C MET A 301 -6.06 13.85 7.18
N LEU A 302 -5.09 14.70 6.85
CA LEU A 302 -3.67 14.36 6.97
C LEU A 302 -3.29 14.13 8.43
N ASP A 303 -3.76 14.96 9.36
CA ASP A 303 -3.51 14.80 10.80
C ASP A 303 -4.10 13.48 11.32
N GLU A 304 -5.34 13.17 10.96
CA GLU A 304 -6.00 11.90 11.31
C GLU A 304 -5.25 10.69 10.73
N ASN A 305 -4.90 10.74 9.45
CA ASN A 305 -4.16 9.69 8.77
C ASN A 305 -2.74 9.52 9.35
N THR A 306 -2.10 10.60 9.75
CA THR A 306 -0.78 10.56 10.39
C THR A 306 -0.84 9.83 11.73
N VAL A 307 -1.89 10.06 12.54
CA VAL A 307 -2.08 9.33 13.81
C VAL A 307 -2.25 7.83 13.54
N HIS A 308 -3.06 7.45 12.56
CA HIS A 308 -3.23 6.04 12.19
C HIS A 308 -1.93 5.41 11.69
N TYR A 309 -1.19 6.12 10.85
CA TYR A 309 0.13 5.66 10.38
C TYR A 309 1.09 5.44 11.55
N MET A 310 1.14 6.35 12.53
CA MET A 310 2.00 6.21 13.71
C MET A 310 1.59 4.99 14.55
N ILE A 311 0.29 4.73 14.71
CA ILE A 311 -0.22 3.55 15.41
C ILE A 311 0.22 2.27 14.68
N ASP A 312 0.07 2.23 13.35
CA ASP A 312 0.47 1.10 12.53
C ASP A 312 1.99 0.83 12.60
N GLU A 313 2.82 1.87 12.53
CA GLU A 313 4.28 1.75 12.66
C GLU A 313 4.69 1.23 14.04
N LEU A 314 4.07 1.73 15.12
CA LEU A 314 4.31 1.21 16.47
C LEU A 314 3.90 -0.27 16.60
N GLN A 315 2.81 -0.68 15.95
CA GLN A 315 2.41 -2.09 15.90
C GLN A 315 3.43 -2.94 15.16
N LYS A 316 3.92 -2.46 14.03
CA LYS A 316 4.96 -3.14 13.24
C LYS A 316 6.27 -3.26 14.00
N GLU A 317 6.69 -2.22 14.72
CA GLU A 317 7.87 -2.28 15.60
C GLU A 317 7.68 -3.27 16.75
N ARG A 318 6.51 -3.26 17.38
CA ARG A 318 6.14 -4.23 18.42
C ARG A 318 6.24 -5.67 17.88
N ASP A 319 5.67 -5.93 16.72
CA ASP A 319 5.63 -7.28 16.14
C ASP A 319 7.05 -7.76 15.76
N LYS A 320 7.90 -6.87 15.24
CA LYS A 320 9.33 -7.15 15.04
C LYS A 320 10.05 -7.47 16.34
N ALA A 321 9.77 -6.72 17.40
CA ALA A 321 10.37 -6.97 18.72
C ALA A 321 9.92 -8.30 19.32
N ILE A 322 8.64 -8.66 19.17
CA ILE A 322 8.12 -9.96 19.60
C ILE A 322 8.78 -11.10 18.83
N THR A 323 8.92 -10.98 17.51
CA THR A 323 9.59 -11.98 16.67
C THR A 323 11.04 -12.19 17.13
N ALA A 324 11.79 -11.10 17.30
CA ALA A 324 13.17 -11.15 17.78
C ALA A 324 13.28 -11.74 19.20
N LEU A 325 12.29 -11.51 20.06
CA LEU A 325 12.24 -12.10 21.40
C LEU A 325 12.03 -13.62 21.30
N ASN A 326 11.07 -14.07 20.50
CA ASN A 326 10.80 -15.49 20.30
C ASN A 326 12.01 -16.24 19.69
N GLU A 327 12.72 -15.61 18.76
CA GLU A 327 13.97 -16.18 18.22
C GLU A 327 15.01 -16.35 19.31
N LYS A 328 15.23 -15.35 20.16
CA LYS A 328 16.15 -15.44 21.31
C LYS A 328 15.74 -16.48 22.35
N GLU A 329 14.44 -16.61 22.62
CA GLU A 329 13.92 -17.63 23.51
C GLU A 329 14.19 -19.05 22.97
N ASN A 330 14.01 -19.26 21.66
CA ASN A 330 14.31 -20.51 21.00
C ASN A 330 15.82 -20.83 21.02
N GLU A 331 16.69 -19.86 20.76
CA GLU A 331 18.14 -19.99 20.86
C GLU A 331 18.54 -20.35 22.30
N MET A 332 18.00 -19.67 23.30
CA MET A 332 18.28 -19.91 24.70
C MET A 332 17.81 -21.31 25.13
N SER A 333 16.63 -21.73 24.71
CA SER A 333 16.11 -23.08 24.97
C SER A 333 17.00 -24.18 24.37
N SER A 334 17.51 -23.95 23.15
CA SER A 334 18.47 -24.86 22.51
C SER A 334 19.79 -24.94 23.28
N MET A 335 20.33 -23.79 23.71
CA MET A 335 21.55 -23.74 24.53
C MET A 335 21.38 -24.41 25.89
N ILE A 336 20.23 -24.27 26.55
CA ILE A 336 19.92 -24.96 27.81
C ILE A 336 19.89 -26.46 27.58
N SER A 337 19.22 -26.95 26.55
CA SER A 337 19.16 -28.38 26.21
C SER A 337 20.54 -28.97 25.94
N GLU A 338 21.42 -28.24 25.25
CA GLU A 338 22.80 -28.65 24.99
C GLU A 338 23.61 -28.75 26.31
N LYS A 339 23.46 -27.73 27.18
CA LYS A 339 24.12 -27.72 28.47
C LYS A 339 23.63 -28.84 29.40
N ASP A 340 22.35 -29.13 29.40
CA ASP A 340 21.77 -30.24 30.15
C ASP A 340 22.34 -31.61 29.67
N ALA A 341 22.53 -31.78 28.36
CA ALA A 341 23.17 -32.98 27.80
C ALA A 341 24.66 -33.09 28.21
N GLU A 342 25.41 -31.98 28.20
CA GLU A 342 26.79 -31.95 28.69
C GLU A 342 26.85 -32.33 30.18
N ILE A 343 25.98 -31.73 31.01
CA ILE A 343 25.89 -32.04 32.44
C ILE A 343 25.58 -33.52 32.67
N ALA A 344 24.64 -34.09 31.92
CA ALA A 344 24.30 -35.51 32.02
C ALA A 344 25.50 -36.41 31.70
N THR A 345 26.28 -36.03 30.68
CA THR A 345 27.50 -36.76 30.29
C THR A 345 28.54 -36.70 31.40
N VAL A 346 28.85 -35.54 31.95
CA VAL A 346 29.81 -35.35 33.06
C VAL A 346 29.36 -36.11 34.33
N LEU A 347 28.05 -36.13 34.60
CA LEU A 347 27.48 -36.85 35.74
C LEU A 347 27.67 -38.39 35.57
N SER A 348 27.49 -38.90 34.36
CA SER A 348 27.72 -40.32 34.03
C SER A 348 29.19 -40.71 34.21
N GLU A 349 30.11 -39.86 33.67
CA GLU A 349 31.57 -40.09 33.85
C GLU A 349 31.99 -40.07 35.33
N LYS A 350 31.47 -39.10 36.08
CA LYS A 350 31.69 -39.01 37.52
C LYS A 350 31.21 -40.26 38.24
N ASN A 351 30.04 -40.79 37.94
CA ASN A 351 29.49 -41.99 38.56
C ASN A 351 30.32 -43.23 38.20
N ALA A 352 30.79 -43.33 36.94
CA ALA A 352 31.70 -44.41 36.54
C ALA A 352 33.04 -44.32 37.31
N MET A 353 33.59 -43.13 37.52
CA MET A 353 34.82 -42.94 38.30
C MET A 353 34.64 -43.30 39.77
N ILE A 354 33.49 -42.93 40.34
CA ILE A 354 33.18 -43.38 41.76
C ILE A 354 33.09 -44.88 41.88
N SER A 355 32.46 -45.54 40.87
CA SER A 355 32.44 -47.07 40.89
C SER A 355 33.83 -47.63 40.82
N THR A 356 34.71 -47.11 39.94
CA THR A 356 36.11 -47.60 39.85
C THR A 356 36.90 -47.34 41.12
N LEU A 357 36.71 -46.23 41.81
CA LEU A 357 37.33 -45.95 43.11
C LEU A 357 36.83 -46.90 44.15
N SER A 358 35.57 -47.26 44.22
CA SER A 358 35.00 -48.18 45.13
C SER A 358 35.56 -49.60 44.92
N GLU A 359 35.78 -50.05 43.68
CA GLU A 359 36.41 -51.30 43.33
C GLU A 359 37.89 -51.35 43.82
N LYS A 360 38.65 -50.27 43.60
CA LYS A 360 40.03 -50.13 44.06
C LYS A 360 40.13 -50.16 45.62
N ASP A 361 39.19 -49.47 46.28
CA ASP A 361 39.13 -49.48 47.72
C ASP A 361 38.88 -50.90 48.28
N ALA A 362 38.03 -51.68 47.58
CA ALA A 362 37.81 -53.10 47.91
C ALA A 362 39.04 -53.93 47.65
N GLU A 363 39.76 -53.73 46.54
CA GLU A 363 41.06 -54.40 46.27
C GLU A 363 42.11 -54.06 47.34
N ILE A 364 42.24 -52.79 47.72
CA ILE A 364 43.16 -52.36 48.79
C ILE A 364 42.78 -53.00 50.11
N ALA A 365 41.51 -53.09 50.45
CA ALA A 365 41.03 -53.75 51.67
C ALA A 365 41.40 -55.26 51.69
N ALA A 366 41.26 -55.96 50.55
CA ALA A 366 41.64 -57.35 50.38
C ALA A 366 43.15 -57.54 50.56
N VAL A 367 43.98 -56.74 49.88
CA VAL A 367 45.46 -56.78 50.03
C VAL A 367 45.87 -56.44 51.44
N LEU A 368 45.26 -55.51 52.13
CA LEU A 368 45.51 -55.23 53.54
C LEU A 368 45.17 -56.43 54.48
N SER A 369 44.07 -57.12 54.20
CA SER A 369 43.67 -58.34 54.92
C SER A 369 44.68 -59.46 54.74
N GLU A 370 45.12 -59.73 53.49
CA GLU A 370 46.16 -60.69 53.18
C GLU A 370 47.48 -60.34 53.88
N LYS A 371 47.91 -59.13 53.84
CA LYS A 371 49.10 -58.61 54.53
C LYS A 371 49.00 -58.84 56.02
N ASN A 372 47.88 -58.58 56.64
CA ASN A 372 47.68 -58.82 58.08
C ASN A 372 47.68 -60.28 58.42
N ALA A 373 47.12 -61.13 57.55
CA ALA A 373 47.19 -62.59 57.73
C ALA A 373 48.66 -63.12 57.67
N MET A 374 49.42 -62.66 56.65
CA MET A 374 50.86 -62.99 56.54
C MET A 374 51.68 -62.51 57.76
N LEU A 375 51.41 -61.27 58.21
CA LEU A 375 52.09 -60.78 59.42
C LEU A 375 51.78 -61.60 60.66
N SER A 376 50.56 -62.11 60.83
CA SER A 376 50.15 -63.01 61.89
C SER A 376 50.87 -64.37 61.80
N GLU A 377 50.98 -64.91 60.59
CA GLU A 377 51.68 -66.17 60.32
C GLU A 377 53.21 -66.01 60.60
N ILE A 378 53.83 -64.93 60.14
CA ILE A 378 55.23 -64.63 60.47
C ILE A 378 55.40 -64.48 61.99
N ALA A 379 54.50 -63.89 62.73
CA ALA A 379 54.56 -63.77 64.16
C ALA A 379 54.46 -65.18 64.87
N ALA A 380 53.58 -66.02 64.35
CA ALA A 380 53.41 -67.38 64.81
C ALA A 380 54.67 -68.22 64.54
N LEU A 381 55.25 -68.15 63.32
CA LEU A 381 56.49 -68.81 62.98
C LEU A 381 57.69 -68.34 63.82
N LYS A 382 57.79 -67.06 64.09
CA LYS A 382 58.81 -66.48 64.99
C LYS A 382 58.64 -67.01 66.43
N ALA A 383 57.45 -67.18 66.95
CA ALA A 383 57.15 -67.71 68.25
C ALA A 383 57.53 -69.19 68.32
N GLN A 384 57.26 -69.96 67.27
CA GLN A 384 57.69 -71.38 67.16
C GLN A 384 59.21 -71.54 67.11
N LEU A 385 59.91 -70.70 66.35
CA LEU A 385 61.34 -70.69 66.26
C LEU A 385 62.01 -70.36 67.60
N ALA A 386 61.40 -69.40 68.32
CA ALA A 386 61.87 -69.01 69.66
C ALA A 386 61.62 -70.17 70.70
N ALA A 387 60.61 -71.01 70.50
CA ALA A 387 60.34 -72.18 71.33
C ALA A 387 61.26 -73.37 71.00
N LEU A 388 61.74 -73.50 69.79
CA LEU A 388 62.69 -74.51 69.34
C LEU A 388 64.16 -74.22 69.75
N ASN A 389 64.49 -72.99 70.03
CA ASN A 389 65.80 -72.53 70.43
C ASN A 389 66.00 -72.44 71.97
N LYS A 390 65.02 -72.93 72.70
CA LYS A 390 65.09 -73.14 74.10
C LYS A 390 65.30 -74.64 74.39
#